data_d53a49dd77269502695d77c891171413
#
_entry.id   d53a49dd77269502695d77c891171413
#
_cell.length_a   1.000
_cell.length_b   1.000
_cell.length_c   1.000
_cell.angle_alpha   90.00
_cell.angle_beta   90.00
_cell.angle_gamma   90.00
#
_symmetry.space_group_name_H-M   'P 1'
#
loop_
_entity.id
_entity.type
_entity.pdbx_description
1 polymer ?
#
loop_
_entity_poly.entity_id
_entity_poly.type
_entity_poly.pdbx_seq_one_letter_code
_entity_poly.pdbx_strand_id
1 'polypeptide(L)'
;MSVYKELENVKNAEFRQGQRLFAGGVVMNPVKVDTPLRRAIMVGLDRKALSDTRFKGLPFNETLPGSRIHMPFSEYYQDAFPKVEGSPKDAIKKVLEDAGYTKDGEFYAKDGQQIHYKIVIFGDDPVDKGMAQTFTRNMKEAGLNIEVDQHPEGDFGRVLGNWEYDITFAGYEANNPDATVATQQFFHSSNSDGIGSPEIDAMIEEMLLIEDDKERNLKCDEIEKKHTSELAFLGCAANGPHYVFTKKGLANYGAFLFKTIDWTKVGWVK
;
A
#
# COMPACT_ATOMS: atom_id res chain seq x y z
N MET A 1 19.88 7.46 11.02
CA MET A 1 19.22 8.01 12.25
C MET A 1 18.09 8.87 11.73
N SER A 2 16.85 8.71 12.19
CA SER A 2 15.75 9.50 11.62
C SER A 2 15.91 10.98 12.03
N VAL A 3 15.60 11.87 11.10
CA VAL A 3 15.56 13.34 11.34
C VAL A 3 14.71 13.70 12.58
N TYR A 4 13.72 12.87 12.89
CA TYR A 4 12.93 13.00 14.12
C TYR A 4 13.79 13.08 15.37
N LYS A 5 14.74 12.14 15.57
CA LYS A 5 15.62 12.11 16.77
C LYS A 5 16.58 13.31 16.86
N GLU A 6 16.90 13.90 15.71
CA GLU A 6 17.71 15.11 15.67
C GLU A 6 16.90 16.33 16.10
N LEU A 7 15.62 16.38 15.72
CA LEU A 7 14.74 17.51 15.93
C LEU A 7 13.97 17.47 17.26
N GLU A 8 13.74 16.29 17.85
CA GLU A 8 12.96 16.15 19.10
C GLU A 8 13.56 16.92 20.29
N ASN A 9 14.89 17.11 20.30
CA ASN A 9 15.62 17.83 21.33
C ASN A 9 15.98 19.28 20.96
N VAL A 10 15.53 19.75 19.79
CA VAL A 10 15.81 21.14 19.38
C VAL A 10 14.98 22.10 20.21
N LYS A 11 15.66 23.01 20.91
CA LYS A 11 15.01 24.05 21.71
C LYS A 11 14.13 24.92 20.80
N ASN A 12 12.88 25.11 21.19
CA ASN A 12 11.85 25.85 20.45
C ASN A 12 11.30 25.14 19.20
N ALA A 13 11.59 23.86 18.99
CA ALA A 13 10.85 23.05 18.03
C ALA A 13 9.57 22.49 18.68
N GLU A 14 8.54 22.33 17.89
CA GLU A 14 7.27 21.71 18.24
C GLU A 14 6.94 20.65 17.20
N PHE A 15 6.78 19.41 17.69
CA PHE A 15 6.35 18.29 16.85
C PHE A 15 4.85 18.30 16.68
N ARG A 16 4.40 18.15 15.45
CA ARG A 16 2.98 18.03 15.10
C ARG A 16 2.75 16.82 14.22
N GLN A 17 1.71 16.10 14.55
CA GLN A 17 1.26 14.91 13.83
C GLN A 17 -0.12 15.18 13.26
N GLY A 18 -0.32 14.83 12.01
CA GLY A 18 -1.61 14.90 11.31
C GLY A 18 -1.99 13.54 10.75
N GLN A 19 -3.26 13.38 10.44
CA GLN A 19 -3.75 12.21 9.71
C GLN A 19 -3.15 12.19 8.31
N ARG A 20 -2.77 11.01 7.85
CA ARG A 20 -2.26 10.81 6.52
C ARG A 20 -3.35 10.25 5.61
N LEU A 21 -3.60 10.93 4.51
CA LEU A 21 -4.52 10.49 3.45
C LEU A 21 -3.83 9.62 2.40
N PHE A 22 -2.79 8.90 2.79
CA PHE A 22 -1.96 8.13 1.89
C PHE A 22 -1.72 6.73 2.45
N ALA A 23 -2.00 5.70 1.67
CA ALA A 23 -1.68 4.32 1.97
C ALA A 23 -0.56 3.83 1.04
N GLY A 24 0.52 3.33 1.63
CA GLY A 24 1.56 2.61 0.91
C GLY A 24 1.18 1.15 0.72
N GLY A 25 1.52 0.58 -0.42
CA GLY A 25 1.19 -0.80 -0.74
C GLY A 25 2.23 -1.50 -1.59
N VAL A 26 2.04 -2.78 -1.74
CA VAL A 26 2.74 -3.64 -2.70
C VAL A 26 1.86 -3.78 -3.94
N VAL A 27 2.39 -3.41 -5.09
CA VAL A 27 1.73 -3.50 -6.39
C VAL A 27 2.38 -4.63 -7.18
N MET A 28 1.58 -5.52 -7.74
CA MET A 28 2.04 -6.69 -8.46
C MET A 28 1.55 -6.65 -9.91
N ASN A 29 2.47 -6.76 -10.86
CA ASN A 29 2.15 -6.73 -12.28
C ASN A 29 1.23 -7.91 -12.67
N PRO A 30 0.00 -7.66 -13.13
CA PRO A 30 -0.97 -8.73 -13.39
C PRO A 30 -0.66 -9.57 -14.63
N VAL A 31 0.21 -9.07 -15.52
CA VAL A 31 0.62 -9.80 -16.74
C VAL A 31 1.79 -10.73 -16.45
N LYS A 32 2.71 -10.31 -15.57
CA LYS A 32 3.93 -11.07 -15.26
C LYS A 32 3.76 -12.02 -14.08
N VAL A 33 2.99 -11.62 -13.06
CA VAL A 33 2.78 -12.40 -11.83
C VAL A 33 1.38 -12.97 -11.84
N ASP A 34 1.26 -14.30 -11.86
CA ASP A 34 -0.05 -14.95 -11.93
C ASP A 34 -0.90 -14.70 -10.66
N THR A 35 -2.22 -14.84 -10.81
CA THR A 35 -3.16 -14.53 -9.72
C THR A 35 -2.92 -15.35 -8.44
N PRO A 36 -2.67 -16.67 -8.49
CA PRO A 36 -2.35 -17.44 -7.29
C PRO A 36 -1.12 -16.91 -6.54
N LEU A 37 -0.07 -16.54 -7.29
CA LEU A 37 1.14 -16.00 -6.67
C LEU A 37 0.88 -14.62 -6.06
N ARG A 38 0.12 -13.75 -6.75
CA ARG A 38 -0.28 -12.46 -6.17
C ARG A 38 -1.10 -12.63 -4.89
N ARG A 39 -2.03 -13.60 -4.86
CA ARG A 39 -2.77 -13.96 -3.65
C ARG A 39 -1.85 -14.45 -2.53
N ALA A 40 -0.89 -15.32 -2.86
CA ALA A 40 0.08 -15.83 -1.90
C ALA A 40 0.93 -14.70 -1.30
N ILE A 41 1.44 -13.80 -2.13
CA ILE A 41 2.19 -12.63 -1.66
C ILE A 41 1.31 -11.77 -0.75
N MET A 42 0.07 -11.49 -1.15
CA MET A 42 -0.85 -10.65 -0.39
C MET A 42 -1.15 -11.24 1.00
N VAL A 43 -1.53 -12.52 1.09
CA VAL A 43 -1.81 -13.15 2.38
C VAL A 43 -0.55 -13.32 3.24
N GLY A 44 0.61 -13.34 2.61
CA GLY A 44 1.91 -13.45 3.28
C GLY A 44 2.56 -12.11 3.66
N LEU A 45 1.94 -10.97 3.37
CA LEU A 45 2.48 -9.68 3.73
C LEU A 45 2.55 -9.50 5.24
N ASP A 46 3.76 -9.44 5.81
CA ASP A 46 3.97 -8.97 7.16
C ASP A 46 3.89 -7.43 7.19
N ARG A 47 2.66 -6.92 7.18
CA ARG A 47 2.39 -5.47 7.19
C ARG A 47 2.98 -4.79 8.42
N LYS A 48 3.01 -5.49 9.57
CA LYS A 48 3.60 -4.94 10.78
C LYS A 48 5.10 -4.75 10.62
N ALA A 49 5.83 -5.74 10.13
CA ALA A 49 7.27 -5.61 9.92
C ALA A 49 7.61 -4.52 8.89
N LEU A 50 6.81 -4.38 7.84
CA LEU A 50 6.96 -3.30 6.85
C LEU A 50 6.71 -1.93 7.48
N SER A 51 5.66 -1.77 8.27
CA SER A 51 5.37 -0.53 8.99
C SER A 51 6.44 -0.20 10.03
N ASP A 52 6.89 -1.17 10.80
CA ASP A 52 7.97 -1.01 11.78
C ASP A 52 9.28 -0.56 11.10
N THR A 53 9.53 -1.04 9.89
CA THR A 53 10.69 -0.62 9.10
C THR A 53 10.52 0.81 8.59
N ARG A 54 9.36 1.12 8.00
CA ARG A 54 9.06 2.43 7.44
C ARG A 54 9.09 3.54 8.48
N PHE A 55 8.54 3.29 9.65
CA PHE A 55 8.40 4.29 10.72
C PHE A 55 9.42 4.12 11.85
N LYS A 56 10.51 3.40 11.60
CA LYS A 56 11.55 3.14 12.59
C LYS A 56 12.05 4.42 13.25
N GLY A 57 11.87 4.50 14.56
CA GLY A 57 12.31 5.65 15.37
C GLY A 57 11.34 6.83 15.36
N LEU A 58 10.17 6.69 14.72
CA LEU A 58 9.06 7.65 14.84
C LEU A 58 8.02 7.15 15.84
N PRO A 59 7.29 8.05 16.52
CA PRO A 59 6.14 7.66 17.34
C PRO A 59 5.01 7.22 16.42
N PHE A 60 4.88 5.90 16.23
CA PHE A 60 3.90 5.29 15.34
C PHE A 60 3.07 4.26 16.10
N ASN A 61 1.76 4.43 16.13
CA ASN A 61 0.81 3.52 16.77
C ASN A 61 -0.55 3.47 16.05
N GLU A 62 -0.58 3.79 14.76
CA GLU A 62 -1.83 3.80 14.00
C GLU A 62 -2.23 2.41 13.55
N THR A 63 -3.54 2.21 13.32
CA THR A 63 -4.08 1.00 12.72
C THR A 63 -3.53 0.82 11.30
N LEU A 64 -3.05 -0.37 11.00
CA LEU A 64 -2.61 -0.72 9.65
C LEU A 64 -3.81 -0.66 8.70
N PRO A 65 -3.67 0.01 7.53
CA PRO A 65 -4.78 0.14 6.60
C PRO A 65 -5.09 -1.21 5.95
N GLY A 66 -6.37 -1.52 5.86
CA GLY A 66 -6.88 -2.69 5.16
C GLY A 66 -7.72 -2.32 3.94
N SER A 67 -7.86 -1.04 3.66
CA SER A 67 -8.53 -0.49 2.49
C SER A 67 -7.64 0.53 1.81
N ARG A 68 -7.83 0.71 0.50
CA ARG A 68 -7.16 1.71 -0.32
C ARG A 68 -8.03 2.91 -0.60
N ILE A 69 -9.34 2.69 -0.54
CA ILE A 69 -10.34 3.70 -0.85
C ILE A 69 -10.81 4.45 0.40
N HIS A 70 -10.76 3.79 1.56
CA HIS A 70 -11.09 4.39 2.84
C HIS A 70 -9.95 4.26 3.85
N MET A 71 -9.57 5.35 4.48
CA MET A 71 -8.58 5.34 5.56
C MET A 71 -9.21 4.86 6.87
N PRO A 72 -8.42 4.30 7.81
CA PRO A 72 -8.94 3.74 9.07
C PRO A 72 -9.77 4.69 9.94
N PHE A 73 -9.68 6.00 9.71
CA PHE A 73 -10.47 7.02 10.41
C PHE A 73 -11.77 7.43 9.68
N SER A 74 -12.03 6.87 8.49
CA SER A 74 -13.29 7.09 7.77
C SER A 74 -14.43 6.32 8.44
N GLU A 75 -15.61 6.90 8.51
CA GLU A 75 -16.83 6.22 8.98
C GLU A 75 -17.26 5.05 8.09
N TYR A 76 -16.80 5.04 6.82
CA TYR A 76 -17.06 3.98 5.86
C TYR A 76 -15.96 2.91 5.84
N TYR A 77 -14.89 3.07 6.64
CA TYR A 77 -13.76 2.15 6.61
C TYR A 77 -14.17 0.70 6.87
N GLN A 78 -13.77 -0.18 5.97
CA GLN A 78 -13.81 -1.62 6.17
C GLN A 78 -12.45 -2.23 5.81
N ASP A 79 -12.04 -3.24 6.58
CA ASP A 79 -10.81 -3.96 6.30
C ASP A 79 -11.05 -4.99 5.17
N ALA A 80 -10.59 -4.66 3.97
CA ALA A 80 -10.63 -5.53 2.79
C ALA A 80 -9.38 -6.42 2.68
N PHE A 81 -8.40 -6.27 3.59
CA PHE A 81 -7.20 -7.08 3.56
C PHE A 81 -7.51 -8.54 3.91
N PRO A 82 -6.94 -9.53 3.21
CA PRO A 82 -7.21 -10.93 3.48
C PRO A 82 -6.85 -11.30 4.92
N LYS A 83 -7.81 -11.87 5.63
CA LYS A 83 -7.58 -12.41 6.98
C LYS A 83 -6.89 -13.76 6.84
N VAL A 84 -5.78 -13.93 7.54
CA VAL A 84 -4.97 -15.14 7.54
C VAL A 84 -5.17 -15.85 8.87
N GLU A 85 -5.56 -17.12 8.82
CA GLU A 85 -5.50 -18.02 9.97
C GLU A 85 -4.10 -18.66 10.00
N GLY A 86 -3.45 -18.62 11.15
CA GLY A 86 -2.09 -19.13 11.32
C GLY A 86 -0.99 -18.11 10.97
N SER A 87 0.18 -18.62 10.59
CA SER A 87 1.29 -17.74 10.20
C SER A 87 1.17 -17.31 8.73
N PRO A 88 1.72 -16.14 8.36
CA PRO A 88 1.79 -15.73 6.95
C PRO A 88 2.43 -16.78 6.05
N LYS A 89 3.43 -17.50 6.54
CA LYS A 89 4.09 -18.59 5.82
C LYS A 89 3.16 -19.76 5.52
N ASP A 90 2.31 -20.17 6.47
CA ASP A 90 1.35 -21.25 6.27
C ASP A 90 0.27 -20.85 5.27
N ALA A 91 -0.14 -19.58 5.28
CA ALA A 91 -1.09 -19.05 4.31
C ALA A 91 -0.51 -19.03 2.89
N ILE A 92 0.74 -18.58 2.71
CA ILE A 92 1.45 -18.66 1.42
C ILE A 92 1.47 -20.09 0.93
N LYS A 93 1.93 -21.02 1.80
CA LYS A 93 2.01 -22.44 1.48
C LYS A 93 0.67 -22.97 0.96
N LYS A 94 -0.40 -22.73 1.73
CA LYS A 94 -1.73 -23.21 1.35
C LYS A 94 -2.18 -22.67 -0.01
N VAL A 95 -2.06 -21.36 -0.25
CA VAL A 95 -2.49 -20.74 -1.51
C VAL A 95 -1.70 -21.29 -2.70
N LEU A 96 -0.40 -21.49 -2.55
CA LEU A 96 0.46 -22.00 -3.63
C LEU A 96 0.20 -23.48 -3.91
N GLU A 97 0.12 -24.31 -2.88
CA GLU A 97 -0.14 -25.75 -3.05
C GLU A 97 -1.54 -26.00 -3.65
N ASP A 98 -2.56 -25.27 -3.21
CA ASP A 98 -3.93 -25.33 -3.80
C ASP A 98 -3.92 -24.91 -5.29
N ALA A 99 -2.96 -24.09 -5.71
CA ALA A 99 -2.80 -23.65 -7.10
C ALA A 99 -1.83 -24.54 -7.92
N GLY A 100 -1.37 -25.66 -7.35
CA GLY A 100 -0.50 -26.61 -8.03
C GLY A 100 0.98 -26.28 -8.02
N TYR A 101 1.41 -25.31 -7.20
CA TYR A 101 2.82 -25.11 -6.95
C TYR A 101 3.38 -26.17 -6.00
N THR A 102 4.60 -26.59 -6.23
CA THR A 102 5.32 -27.57 -5.40
C THR A 102 6.68 -27.02 -4.98
N LYS A 103 7.22 -27.55 -3.89
CA LYS A 103 8.58 -27.21 -3.47
C LYS A 103 9.60 -27.88 -4.39
N ASP A 104 10.53 -27.06 -4.91
CA ASP A 104 11.73 -27.50 -5.62
C ASP A 104 12.93 -26.87 -4.90
N GLY A 105 13.54 -27.64 -4.01
CA GLY A 105 14.58 -27.16 -3.10
C GLY A 105 14.03 -26.13 -2.09
N GLU A 106 14.64 -24.97 -2.05
CA GLU A 106 14.27 -23.87 -1.15
C GLU A 106 12.99 -23.17 -1.59
N PHE A 107 12.72 -23.10 -2.91
CA PHE A 107 11.66 -22.29 -3.49
C PHE A 107 10.51 -23.10 -4.04
N TYR A 108 9.36 -22.46 -4.22
CA TYR A 108 8.24 -23.00 -4.97
C TYR A 108 8.47 -22.93 -6.47
N ALA A 109 7.96 -23.94 -7.17
CA ALA A 109 7.99 -24.06 -8.62
C ALA A 109 6.64 -24.50 -9.15
N LYS A 110 6.35 -24.18 -10.41
CA LYS A 110 5.20 -24.67 -11.17
C LYS A 110 5.63 -24.96 -12.60
N ASP A 111 5.17 -26.07 -13.15
CA ASP A 111 5.52 -26.53 -14.50
C ASP A 111 7.04 -26.58 -14.77
N GLY A 112 7.83 -26.98 -13.74
CA GLY A 112 9.29 -27.06 -13.81
C GLY A 112 10.03 -25.73 -13.73
N GLN A 113 9.33 -24.62 -13.48
CA GLN A 113 9.93 -23.31 -13.31
C GLN A 113 9.81 -22.83 -11.87
N GLN A 114 10.95 -22.56 -11.24
CA GLN A 114 10.97 -21.94 -9.92
C GLN A 114 10.45 -20.51 -9.98
N ILE A 115 9.76 -20.09 -8.91
CA ILE A 115 9.40 -18.69 -8.71
C ILE A 115 10.66 -17.87 -8.63
N HIS A 116 10.78 -16.87 -9.52
CA HIS A 116 11.85 -15.89 -9.50
C HIS A 116 11.31 -14.55 -10.03
N TYR A 117 11.13 -13.60 -9.12
CA TYR A 117 10.62 -12.27 -9.43
C TYR A 117 11.48 -11.18 -8.79
N LYS A 118 11.24 -9.95 -9.17
CA LYS A 118 11.95 -8.79 -8.65
C LYS A 118 10.97 -7.78 -8.06
N ILE A 119 11.36 -7.22 -6.90
CA ILE A 119 10.73 -6.00 -6.40
C ILE A 119 11.55 -4.79 -6.79
N VAL A 120 10.96 -3.93 -7.60
CA VAL A 120 11.60 -2.69 -8.07
C VAL A 120 11.46 -1.61 -7.00
N ILE A 121 12.57 -0.94 -6.71
CA ILE A 121 12.63 0.27 -5.90
C ILE A 121 13.37 1.38 -6.65
N PHE A 122 13.13 2.63 -6.28
CA PHE A 122 13.68 3.80 -6.96
C PHE A 122 14.52 4.65 -6.02
N GLY A 123 15.66 5.15 -6.53
CA GLY A 123 16.54 6.00 -5.76
C GLY A 123 17.30 5.31 -4.64
N ASP A 124 17.77 6.11 -3.70
CA ASP A 124 18.70 5.68 -2.64
C ASP A 124 18.11 5.80 -1.22
N ASP A 125 16.81 6.03 -1.07
CA ASP A 125 16.18 6.20 0.23
C ASP A 125 16.42 4.96 1.11
N PRO A 126 17.01 5.11 2.31
CA PRO A 126 17.28 3.99 3.21
C PRO A 126 16.00 3.30 3.72
N VAL A 127 14.88 4.02 3.76
CA VAL A 127 13.60 3.46 4.19
C VAL A 127 13.05 2.51 3.14
N ASP A 128 13.07 2.91 1.87
CA ASP A 128 12.60 2.07 0.77
C ASP A 128 13.48 0.83 0.59
N LYS A 129 14.81 0.99 0.70
CA LYS A 129 15.74 -0.15 0.74
C LYS A 129 15.46 -1.09 1.92
N GLY A 130 15.22 -0.55 3.11
CA GLY A 130 14.89 -1.32 4.30
C GLY A 130 13.57 -2.07 4.16
N MET A 131 12.56 -1.45 3.57
CA MET A 131 11.28 -2.08 3.28
C MET A 131 11.43 -3.22 2.27
N ALA A 132 12.16 -3.01 1.18
CA ALA A 132 12.42 -4.03 0.17
C ALA A 132 13.19 -5.23 0.75
N GLN A 133 14.20 -4.99 1.57
CA GLN A 133 14.93 -6.05 2.29
C GLN A 133 14.04 -6.81 3.27
N THR A 134 13.15 -6.12 3.99
CA THR A 134 12.20 -6.77 4.89
C THR A 134 11.22 -7.63 4.11
N PHE A 135 10.67 -7.12 3.02
CA PHE A 135 9.75 -7.84 2.15
C PHE A 135 10.41 -9.09 1.55
N THR A 136 11.56 -8.95 0.88
CA THR A 136 12.25 -10.06 0.21
C THR A 136 12.69 -11.14 1.19
N ARG A 137 13.18 -10.77 2.37
CA ARG A 137 13.50 -11.72 3.43
C ARG A 137 12.27 -12.54 3.85
N ASN A 138 11.14 -11.90 4.13
CA ASN A 138 9.92 -12.58 4.55
C ASN A 138 9.38 -13.52 3.45
N MET A 139 9.45 -13.08 2.20
CA MET A 139 9.05 -13.90 1.04
C MET A 139 9.99 -15.10 0.87
N LYS A 140 11.30 -14.90 0.99
CA LYS A 140 12.29 -15.99 0.91
C LYS A 140 12.08 -17.03 2.00
N GLU A 141 11.85 -16.62 3.24
CA GLU A 141 11.55 -17.52 4.36
C GLU A 141 10.29 -18.37 4.11
N ALA A 142 9.35 -17.85 3.31
CA ALA A 142 8.16 -18.58 2.88
C ALA A 142 8.37 -19.41 1.60
N GLY A 143 9.53 -19.31 0.96
CA GLY A 143 9.90 -20.07 -0.24
C GLY A 143 9.56 -19.39 -1.56
N LEU A 144 9.47 -18.07 -1.55
CA LEU A 144 9.32 -17.24 -2.74
C LEU A 144 10.66 -16.55 -3.03
N ASN A 145 11.27 -16.85 -4.18
CA ASN A 145 12.50 -16.18 -4.61
C ASN A 145 12.17 -14.81 -5.22
N ILE A 146 12.25 -13.77 -4.39
CA ILE A 146 12.03 -12.39 -4.83
C ILE A 146 13.26 -11.56 -4.47
N GLU A 147 13.86 -10.92 -5.46
CA GLU A 147 15.08 -10.13 -5.32
C GLU A 147 14.77 -8.63 -5.45
N VAL A 148 15.66 -7.80 -4.88
CA VAL A 148 15.55 -6.34 -5.03
C VAL A 148 16.19 -5.92 -6.35
N ASP A 149 15.46 -5.12 -7.14
CA ASP A 149 15.94 -4.46 -8.35
C ASP A 149 15.86 -2.94 -8.15
N GLN A 150 17.03 -2.31 -8.02
CA GLN A 150 17.10 -0.89 -7.72
C GLN A 150 17.33 -0.09 -9.00
N HIS A 151 16.42 0.86 -9.27
CA HIS A 151 16.48 1.78 -10.40
C HIS A 151 16.81 3.21 -9.96
N PRO A 152 17.36 4.04 -10.86
CA PRO A 152 17.43 5.48 -10.64
C PRO A 152 16.05 6.09 -10.36
N GLU A 153 15.99 7.11 -9.50
CA GLU A 153 14.72 7.80 -9.17
C GLU A 153 14.01 8.34 -10.41
N GLY A 154 14.77 8.82 -11.41
CA GLY A 154 14.21 9.34 -12.66
C GLY A 154 13.50 8.31 -13.54
N ASP A 155 13.68 7.02 -13.28
CA ASP A 155 13.03 5.94 -14.03
C ASP A 155 11.62 5.64 -13.55
N PHE A 156 11.20 6.20 -12.41
CA PHE A 156 9.91 5.91 -11.77
C PHE A 156 8.72 5.99 -12.74
N GLY A 157 8.54 7.13 -13.41
CA GLY A 157 7.41 7.33 -14.32
C GLY A 157 7.41 6.36 -15.52
N ARG A 158 8.59 6.07 -16.07
CA ARG A 158 8.74 5.15 -17.20
C ARG A 158 8.43 3.72 -16.78
N VAL A 159 9.04 3.26 -15.70
CA VAL A 159 8.91 1.86 -15.25
C VAL A 159 7.47 1.55 -14.83
N LEU A 160 6.81 2.47 -14.12
CA LEU A 160 5.41 2.29 -13.72
C LEU A 160 4.47 2.43 -14.91
N GLY A 161 4.62 3.47 -15.72
CA GLY A 161 3.74 3.73 -16.87
C GLY A 161 3.78 2.66 -17.95
N ASN A 162 4.92 2.00 -18.12
CA ASN A 162 5.10 0.92 -19.10
C ASN A 162 4.98 -0.48 -18.51
N TRP A 163 4.63 -0.63 -17.23
CA TRP A 163 4.55 -1.92 -16.54
C TRP A 163 5.85 -2.74 -16.60
N GLU A 164 7.00 -2.06 -16.49
CA GLU A 164 8.33 -2.70 -16.60
C GLU A 164 8.81 -3.32 -15.27
N TYR A 165 7.94 -3.57 -14.32
CA TYR A 165 8.22 -4.21 -13.03
C TYR A 165 7.48 -5.54 -12.89
N ASP A 166 7.92 -6.38 -11.96
CA ASP A 166 7.13 -7.53 -11.50
C ASP A 166 6.34 -7.14 -10.24
N ILE A 167 7.03 -6.60 -9.26
CA ILE A 167 6.49 -6.11 -8.00
C ILE A 167 7.10 -4.75 -7.72
N THR A 168 6.38 -3.84 -7.10
CA THR A 168 6.92 -2.56 -6.63
C THR A 168 6.16 -2.06 -5.41
N PHE A 169 6.76 -1.12 -4.67
CA PHE A 169 6.03 -0.32 -3.71
C PHE A 169 5.41 0.90 -4.41
N ALA A 170 4.15 1.11 -4.17
CA ALA A 170 3.47 2.32 -4.59
C ALA A 170 2.52 2.80 -3.51
N GLY A 171 2.17 4.07 -3.57
CA GLY A 171 1.28 4.67 -2.60
C GLY A 171 0.16 5.41 -3.29
N TYR A 172 -0.94 5.52 -2.59
CA TYR A 172 -2.18 6.11 -3.09
C TYR A 172 -2.77 7.05 -2.06
N GLU A 173 -3.41 8.09 -2.56
CA GLU A 173 -4.00 9.13 -1.74
C GLU A 173 -5.52 9.00 -1.71
N ALA A 174 -6.11 9.18 -0.53
CA ALA A 174 -7.53 9.33 -0.36
C ALA A 174 -7.86 10.84 -0.19
N ASN A 175 -7.79 11.58 -1.28
CA ASN A 175 -8.00 13.03 -1.28
C ASN A 175 -9.48 13.43 -1.21
N ASN A 176 -10.36 12.49 -1.53
CA ASN A 176 -11.80 12.69 -1.50
C ASN A 176 -12.41 11.76 -0.44
N PRO A 177 -13.31 12.24 0.42
CA PRO A 177 -14.09 11.38 1.31
C PRO A 177 -15.02 10.42 0.55
N ASP A 178 -15.39 10.76 -0.68
CA ASP A 178 -16.12 9.88 -1.60
C ASP A 178 -15.15 8.94 -2.30
N ALA A 179 -15.27 7.64 -2.04
CA ALA A 179 -14.41 6.61 -2.61
C ALA A 179 -14.68 6.31 -4.09
N THR A 180 -15.71 6.89 -4.69
CA THR A 180 -16.13 6.60 -6.08
C THR A 180 -15.00 6.75 -7.09
N VAL A 181 -14.26 7.86 -7.02
CA VAL A 181 -13.16 8.14 -7.97
C VAL A 181 -12.03 7.13 -7.80
N ALA A 182 -11.64 6.84 -6.56
CA ALA A 182 -10.60 5.86 -6.28
C ALA A 182 -11.01 4.44 -6.72
N THR A 183 -12.29 4.07 -6.51
CA THR A 183 -12.82 2.78 -6.95
C THR A 183 -12.75 2.63 -8.47
N GLN A 184 -13.14 3.64 -9.22
CA GLN A 184 -13.01 3.64 -10.68
C GLN A 184 -11.54 3.59 -11.11
N GLN A 185 -10.68 4.41 -10.49
CA GLN A 185 -9.27 4.50 -10.88
C GLN A 185 -8.53 3.17 -10.72
N PHE A 186 -8.75 2.47 -9.61
CA PHE A 186 -7.93 1.30 -9.28
C PHE A 186 -8.56 -0.03 -9.66
N PHE A 187 -9.88 -0.08 -9.84
CA PHE A 187 -10.59 -1.35 -9.99
C PHE A 187 -11.30 -1.51 -11.33
N HIS A 188 -11.47 -0.45 -12.14
CA HIS A 188 -12.07 -0.56 -13.46
C HIS A 188 -11.04 -0.93 -14.51
N SER A 189 -11.35 -1.91 -15.37
CA SER A 189 -10.44 -2.45 -16.40
C SER A 189 -10.05 -1.45 -17.49
N SER A 190 -10.83 -0.39 -17.72
CA SER A 190 -10.51 0.64 -18.71
C SER A 190 -9.48 1.66 -18.21
N ASN A 191 -9.12 1.63 -16.94
CA ASN A 191 -8.17 2.59 -16.38
C ASN A 191 -6.73 2.06 -16.47
N SER A 192 -5.79 2.92 -16.88
CA SER A 192 -4.37 2.56 -17.02
C SER A 192 -3.67 2.26 -15.69
N ASP A 193 -4.21 2.77 -14.58
CA ASP A 193 -3.59 2.65 -13.24
C ASP A 193 -4.10 1.45 -12.45
N GLY A 194 -5.07 0.73 -13.00
CA GLY A 194 -5.74 -0.36 -12.32
C GLY A 194 -5.89 -1.61 -13.16
N ILE A 195 -6.46 -2.61 -12.57
CA ILE A 195 -6.96 -3.80 -13.25
C ILE A 195 -8.37 -4.11 -12.76
N GLY A 196 -9.21 -4.60 -13.66
CA GLY A 196 -10.57 -5.02 -13.36
C GLY A 196 -10.92 -6.36 -13.99
N SER A 197 -12.18 -6.67 -13.94
CA SER A 197 -12.80 -7.77 -14.69
C SER A 197 -14.17 -7.32 -15.16
N PRO A 198 -14.79 -7.97 -16.17
CA PRO A 198 -16.12 -7.59 -16.63
C PRO A 198 -17.17 -7.54 -15.51
N GLU A 199 -17.03 -8.38 -14.50
CA GLU A 199 -17.95 -8.40 -13.36
C GLU A 199 -17.73 -7.21 -12.43
N ILE A 200 -16.45 -6.88 -12.14
CA ILE A 200 -16.09 -5.72 -11.32
C ILE A 200 -16.49 -4.42 -12.04
N ASP A 201 -16.25 -4.34 -13.35
CA ASP A 201 -16.64 -3.18 -14.15
C ASP A 201 -18.15 -2.94 -14.09
N ALA A 202 -18.97 -4.01 -14.24
CA ALA A 202 -20.42 -3.91 -14.09
C ALA A 202 -20.84 -3.43 -12.68
N MET A 203 -20.18 -3.91 -11.61
CA MET A 203 -20.44 -3.43 -10.25
C MET A 203 -20.08 -1.96 -10.07
N ILE A 204 -19.04 -1.48 -10.74
CA ILE A 204 -18.66 -0.06 -10.73
C ILE A 204 -19.71 0.78 -11.47
N GLU A 205 -20.19 0.32 -12.63
CA GLU A 205 -21.26 1.00 -13.36
C GLU A 205 -22.54 1.09 -12.52
N GLU A 206 -22.92 0.01 -11.82
CA GLU A 206 -24.05 0.02 -10.87
C GLU A 206 -23.82 1.03 -9.74
N MET A 207 -22.63 1.05 -9.15
CA MET A 207 -22.25 1.97 -8.07
C MET A 207 -22.44 3.44 -8.50
N LEU A 208 -22.10 3.78 -9.72
CA LEU A 208 -22.23 5.15 -10.25
C LEU A 208 -23.68 5.64 -10.34
N LEU A 209 -24.67 4.73 -10.34
CA LEU A 209 -26.07 5.05 -10.38
C LEU A 209 -26.70 5.26 -8.96
N ILE A 210 -25.95 4.97 -7.91
CA ILE A 210 -26.42 5.11 -6.53
C ILE A 210 -26.34 6.59 -6.12
N GLU A 211 -27.48 7.21 -5.83
CA GLU A 211 -27.56 8.62 -5.42
C GLU A 211 -27.19 8.83 -3.95
N ASP A 212 -27.54 7.89 -3.08
CA ASP A 212 -27.24 7.98 -1.65
C ASP A 212 -25.73 7.75 -1.39
N ASP A 213 -25.09 8.74 -0.78
CA ASP A 213 -23.63 8.74 -0.55
C ASP A 213 -23.19 7.56 0.32
N LYS A 214 -23.98 7.19 1.32
CA LYS A 214 -23.65 6.09 2.20
C LYS A 214 -23.75 4.74 1.49
N GLU A 215 -24.84 4.52 0.76
CA GLU A 215 -25.01 3.30 -0.03
C GLU A 215 -23.90 3.17 -1.10
N ARG A 216 -23.56 4.28 -1.76
CA ARG A 216 -22.48 4.30 -2.76
C ARG A 216 -21.13 3.97 -2.15
N ASN A 217 -20.76 4.52 -0.99
CA ASN A 217 -19.51 4.19 -0.31
C ASN A 217 -19.48 2.73 0.17
N LEU A 218 -20.59 2.17 0.64
CA LEU A 218 -20.69 0.75 0.99
C LEU A 218 -20.52 -0.15 -0.25
N LYS A 219 -21.04 0.27 -1.40
CA LYS A 219 -20.82 -0.45 -2.67
C LYS A 219 -19.36 -0.39 -3.11
N CYS A 220 -18.66 0.73 -2.90
CA CYS A 220 -17.23 0.83 -3.12
C CYS A 220 -16.44 -0.21 -2.29
N ASP A 221 -16.77 -0.37 -1.01
CA ASP A 221 -16.16 -1.38 -0.14
C ASP A 221 -16.41 -2.82 -0.62
N GLU A 222 -17.63 -3.10 -1.10
CA GLU A 222 -17.97 -4.41 -1.67
C GLU A 222 -17.11 -4.71 -2.89
N ILE A 223 -16.95 -3.73 -3.79
CA ILE A 223 -16.11 -3.82 -4.98
C ILE A 223 -14.65 -4.04 -4.60
N GLU A 224 -14.12 -3.27 -3.63
CA GLU A 224 -12.74 -3.45 -3.16
C GLU A 224 -12.50 -4.84 -2.59
N LYS A 225 -13.40 -5.37 -1.76
CA LYS A 225 -13.28 -6.72 -1.20
C LYS A 225 -13.26 -7.78 -2.29
N LYS A 226 -14.16 -7.68 -3.27
CA LYS A 226 -14.20 -8.59 -4.40
C LYS A 226 -12.92 -8.51 -5.23
N HIS A 227 -12.50 -7.31 -5.60
CA HIS A 227 -11.27 -7.07 -6.35
C HIS A 227 -10.04 -7.64 -5.62
N THR A 228 -9.93 -7.36 -4.31
CA THR A 228 -8.81 -7.85 -3.49
C THR A 228 -8.79 -9.38 -3.44
N SER A 229 -9.95 -10.02 -3.28
CA SER A 229 -10.04 -11.48 -3.20
C SER A 229 -9.79 -12.19 -4.53
N GLU A 230 -10.19 -11.60 -5.65
CA GLU A 230 -10.13 -12.24 -6.96
C GLU A 230 -8.86 -11.91 -7.74
N LEU A 231 -8.45 -10.66 -7.74
CA LEU A 231 -7.35 -10.19 -8.56
C LEU A 231 -6.05 -9.98 -7.79
N ALA A 232 -6.12 -9.69 -6.50
CA ALA A 232 -4.96 -9.53 -5.63
C ALA A 232 -3.87 -8.61 -6.22
N PHE A 233 -4.28 -7.53 -6.90
CA PHE A 233 -3.37 -6.64 -7.62
C PHE A 233 -2.56 -5.76 -6.67
N LEU A 234 -3.21 -5.33 -5.60
CA LEU A 234 -2.67 -4.37 -4.66
C LEU A 234 -2.91 -4.80 -3.22
N GLY A 235 -1.87 -4.82 -2.42
CA GLY A 235 -1.95 -5.03 -0.98
C GLY A 235 -1.51 -3.80 -0.21
N CYS A 236 -2.39 -3.22 0.63
CA CYS A 236 -1.99 -2.18 1.56
C CYS A 236 -0.94 -2.73 2.53
N ALA A 237 0.27 -2.18 2.51
CA ALA A 237 1.38 -2.67 3.32
C ALA A 237 1.63 -1.80 4.55
N ALA A 238 1.64 -0.50 4.39
CA ALA A 238 1.95 0.43 5.46
C ALA A 238 1.25 1.76 5.25
N ASN A 239 0.76 2.32 6.31
CA ASN A 239 0.32 3.70 6.39
C ASN A 239 0.78 4.25 7.74
N GLY A 240 0.87 5.54 7.86
CA GLY A 240 1.21 6.18 9.10
C GLY A 240 0.92 7.67 9.05
N PRO A 241 1.04 8.33 10.18
CA PRO A 241 0.77 9.74 10.25
C PRO A 241 1.78 10.55 9.43
N HIS A 242 1.39 11.73 9.06
CA HIS A 242 2.29 12.73 8.54
C HIS A 242 2.86 13.56 9.70
N TYR A 243 4.15 13.82 9.67
CA TYR A 243 4.86 14.54 10.73
C TYR A 243 5.47 15.84 10.22
N VAL A 244 5.46 16.84 11.08
CA VAL A 244 6.22 18.07 10.86
C VAL A 244 6.77 18.61 12.16
N PHE A 245 7.96 19.20 12.11
CA PHE A 245 8.49 20.07 13.16
C PHE A 245 8.32 21.52 12.74
N THR A 246 7.74 22.30 13.61
CA THR A 246 7.59 23.75 13.43
C THR A 246 8.35 24.48 14.52
N LYS A 247 8.64 25.74 14.28
CA LYS A 247 9.10 26.62 15.37
C LYS A 247 7.91 26.84 16.33
N LYS A 248 8.17 26.72 17.64
CA LYS A 248 7.16 26.91 18.69
C LYS A 248 6.46 28.27 18.54
N GLY A 249 5.14 28.25 18.62
CA GLY A 249 4.31 29.46 18.47
C GLY A 249 3.85 29.75 17.04
N LEU A 250 4.25 28.95 16.05
CA LEU A 250 3.64 29.04 14.71
C LEU A 250 2.24 28.42 14.75
N ALA A 251 1.21 29.23 14.47
CA ALA A 251 -0.19 28.77 14.43
C ALA A 251 -0.66 28.44 13.02
N ASN A 252 -1.66 27.57 12.93
CA ASN A 252 -2.36 27.17 11.72
C ASN A 252 -1.47 26.56 10.61
N TYR A 253 -0.28 26.10 10.96
CA TYR A 253 0.57 25.26 10.13
C TYR A 253 0.77 23.91 10.83
N GLY A 254 0.43 22.82 10.15
CA GLY A 254 0.45 21.49 10.74
C GLY A 254 1.05 20.44 9.79
N ALA A 255 0.90 19.19 10.17
CA ALA A 255 1.29 18.04 9.38
C ALA A 255 0.17 17.76 8.34
N PHE A 256 0.21 18.48 7.23
CA PHE A 256 -0.70 18.30 6.10
C PHE A 256 0.02 17.58 4.97
N LEU A 257 -0.60 16.58 4.41
CA LEU A 257 -0.17 15.97 3.16
C LEU A 257 -1.28 16.16 2.14
N PHE A 258 -0.94 16.71 0.96
CA PHE A 258 -1.88 16.98 -0.15
C PHE A 258 -3.10 17.85 0.17
N LYS A 259 -3.05 18.57 1.28
CA LYS A 259 -4.08 19.53 1.65
C LYS A 259 -3.62 20.95 1.33
N THR A 260 -4.50 21.74 0.74
CA THR A 260 -4.25 23.18 0.54
C THR A 260 -4.17 23.88 1.88
N ILE A 261 -3.08 24.57 2.11
CA ILE A 261 -2.87 25.38 3.31
C ILE A 261 -3.43 26.77 3.06
N ASP A 262 -4.29 27.24 3.96
CA ASP A 262 -4.73 28.63 3.97
C ASP A 262 -3.63 29.51 4.58
N TRP A 263 -2.70 29.95 3.74
CA TRP A 263 -1.56 30.76 4.14
C TRP A 263 -1.96 32.10 4.78
N THR A 264 -3.17 32.59 4.55
CA THR A 264 -3.67 33.84 5.18
C THR A 264 -3.88 33.69 6.68
N LYS A 265 -4.02 32.45 7.16
CA LYS A 265 -4.23 32.12 8.57
C LYS A 265 -2.98 31.64 9.28
N VAL A 266 -1.89 31.38 8.56
CA VAL A 266 -0.61 30.96 9.16
C VAL A 266 0.07 32.19 9.77
N GLY A 267 0.47 32.08 11.04
CA GLY A 267 1.10 33.18 11.73
C GLY A 267 1.64 32.83 13.11
N TRP A 268 2.17 33.79 13.77
CA TRP A 268 2.75 33.66 15.11
C TRP A 268 1.73 33.97 16.20
N VAL A 269 1.62 33.10 17.18
CA VAL A 269 0.87 33.41 18.41
C VAL A 269 1.70 34.40 19.21
N LYS A 270 1.08 35.51 19.64
CA LYS A 270 1.68 36.51 20.50
C LYS A 270 1.71 36.06 21.95
#